data_6f3891aa7e5c3f3845017eef0af3f64a
#
_entry.id   6f3891aa7e5c3f3845017eef0af3f64a
#
_cell.length_a   1.000
_cell.length_b   1.000
_cell.length_c   1.000
_cell.angle_alpha   90.00
_cell.angle_beta   90.00
_cell.angle_gamma   90.00
#
_symmetry.space_group_name_H-M   'P 1'
#
loop_
_entity.id
_entity.type
_entity.pdbx_description
1 polymer ?
#
loop_
_entity_poly.entity_id
_entity_poly.type
_entity_poly.pdbx_seq_one_letter_code
_entity_poly.pdbx_strand_id
1 'polypeptide(L)'
;MNKDISPRPLWKGKLIKWLWICFGAGWALLILVLVLVYNGWIGYMPPVEALRNPADKFATVVYSADGEELGRYFRNTGNRVYADYNEISPNVINALIATEDSRFLDHSGIDLRAIGRVLVKTLILQNKNAGGGSTITQQLAKQLYSPASGGLVERAVQKPIEWMIAVKLERFYSKDEIIKMYLNQFDFLYNAVGIKSAAYVYFGKDPMDLTIEEAAMLVGMVKNPSYYNPVRKPERTLARRNVVLAQMEKAGMITEAELDSLSKIPLNINFHRVDHKEGPAPYFREELRRMLTAKEPERSHYFEWEGQRFIDDSIAWKNNPLYGWIEKNPKPDGSKYDIYTDGLKIYTTIDSRMQRYAEEAVQEHMGSLQRQFFREKRGVRNAPYTTNRAELSESQLESLIKRSLKQTDRYRIMKKAGHSDAEIERAFNTPVEMRVFSYDGTVDTVMTPRDSVLYIKHFLRTGFMSMDPVTGYVKAYVGGPNFSNFQYDMVSSGRRQIGSTIKPFLYTYAMEEGFTPCDEFLNEQPTINDENGRRGLRETQAVRG
;
A
#
# COMPACT_ATOMS: atom_id res chain seq x y z
N MET A 1 79.64 -43.08 12.41
CA MET A 1 78.38 -42.43 12.82
C MET A 1 77.30 -42.77 11.77
N ASN A 2 76.60 -43.89 12.02
CA ASN A 2 75.41 -44.28 11.20
C ASN A 2 74.22 -43.51 11.69
N LYS A 3 73.63 -42.68 10.78
CA LYS A 3 72.30 -42.13 11.06
C LYS A 3 71.25 -43.18 10.68
N ASP A 4 70.61 -43.75 11.68
CA ASP A 4 69.43 -44.58 11.58
C ASP A 4 68.32 -43.76 10.93
N ILE A 5 68.02 -44.01 9.66
CA ILE A 5 66.85 -43.49 8.95
C ILE A 5 65.71 -44.47 9.34
N SER A 6 64.93 -44.10 10.36
CA SER A 6 63.71 -44.84 10.69
C SER A 6 62.77 -44.84 9.46
N PRO A 7 62.22 -46.01 9.02
CA PRO A 7 61.32 -46.07 7.90
C PRO A 7 60.02 -45.30 8.22
N ARG A 8 59.68 -44.31 7.39
CA ARG A 8 58.40 -43.62 7.49
C ARG A 8 57.26 -44.62 7.39
N PRO A 9 56.31 -44.63 8.36
CA PRO A 9 55.27 -45.65 8.37
C PRO A 9 54.41 -45.56 7.09
N LEU A 10 54.32 -46.66 6.35
CA LEU A 10 53.61 -46.80 5.06
C LEU A 10 52.11 -46.39 5.09
N TRP A 11 51.50 -46.36 6.27
CA TRP A 11 50.13 -45.90 6.46
C TRP A 11 49.97 -44.37 6.28
N LYS A 12 50.97 -43.54 6.52
CA LYS A 12 50.94 -42.09 6.28
C LYS A 12 50.82 -41.76 4.80
N GLY A 13 51.48 -42.53 3.92
CA GLY A 13 51.37 -42.34 2.48
C GLY A 13 49.98 -42.74 1.94
N LYS A 14 49.38 -43.81 2.47
CA LYS A 14 48.01 -44.22 2.13
C LYS A 14 46.98 -43.19 2.60
N LEU A 15 47.10 -42.66 3.82
CA LEU A 15 46.22 -41.63 4.38
C LEU A 15 46.24 -40.34 3.54
N ILE A 16 47.44 -39.85 3.19
CA ILE A 16 47.62 -38.66 2.35
C ILE A 16 46.99 -38.88 0.96
N LYS A 17 47.18 -40.09 0.37
CA LYS A 17 46.54 -40.40 -0.92
C LYS A 17 45.02 -40.39 -0.83
N TRP A 18 44.43 -40.97 0.21
CA TRP A 18 43.00 -40.94 0.43
C TRP A 18 42.46 -39.51 0.69
N LEU A 19 43.21 -38.68 1.44
CA LEU A 19 42.85 -37.27 1.60
C LEU A 19 42.81 -36.51 0.28
N TRP A 20 43.79 -36.74 -0.61
CA TRP A 20 43.77 -36.13 -1.95
C TRP A 20 42.67 -36.68 -2.85
N ILE A 21 42.34 -37.95 -2.76
CA ILE A 21 41.21 -38.55 -3.49
C ILE A 21 39.89 -37.96 -2.98
N CYS A 22 39.66 -37.89 -1.69
CA CYS A 22 38.47 -37.27 -1.08
C CYS A 22 38.35 -35.78 -1.46
N PHE A 23 39.47 -35.05 -1.44
CA PHE A 23 39.53 -33.66 -1.83
C PHE A 23 39.17 -33.49 -3.31
N GLY A 24 39.77 -34.29 -4.21
CA GLY A 24 39.46 -34.27 -5.65
C GLY A 24 38.03 -34.70 -5.95
N ALA A 25 37.52 -35.73 -5.28
CA ALA A 25 36.12 -36.18 -5.40
C ALA A 25 35.14 -35.10 -4.92
N GLY A 26 35.46 -34.40 -3.82
CA GLY A 26 34.66 -33.26 -3.33
C GLY A 26 34.58 -32.12 -4.35
N TRP A 27 35.71 -31.77 -4.97
CA TRP A 27 35.71 -30.77 -6.03
C TRP A 27 34.96 -31.23 -7.28
N ALA A 28 35.13 -32.49 -7.70
CA ALA A 28 34.40 -33.05 -8.83
C ALA A 28 32.89 -33.05 -8.61
N LEU A 29 32.45 -33.42 -7.39
CA LEU A 29 31.05 -33.37 -6.99
C LEU A 29 30.50 -31.92 -7.01
N LEU A 30 31.27 -30.96 -6.47
CA LEU A 30 30.89 -29.56 -6.48
C LEU A 30 30.72 -29.03 -7.92
N ILE A 31 31.69 -29.32 -8.80
CA ILE A 31 31.62 -28.94 -10.23
C ILE A 31 30.41 -29.59 -10.91
N LEU A 32 30.18 -30.88 -10.65
CA LEU A 32 29.01 -31.58 -11.19
C LEU A 32 27.70 -30.91 -10.76
N VAL A 33 27.54 -30.60 -9.49
CA VAL A 33 26.36 -29.90 -8.96
C VAL A 33 26.19 -28.53 -9.63
N LEU A 34 27.27 -27.77 -9.78
CA LEU A 34 27.22 -26.48 -10.48
C LEU A 34 26.81 -26.61 -11.95
N VAL A 35 27.29 -27.64 -12.66
CA VAL A 35 26.89 -27.92 -14.04
C VAL A 35 25.42 -28.32 -14.14
N LEU A 36 24.93 -29.17 -13.22
CA LEU A 36 23.53 -29.58 -13.17
C LEU A 36 22.61 -28.39 -12.89
N VAL A 37 23.00 -27.49 -11.96
CA VAL A 37 22.30 -26.24 -11.67
C VAL A 37 22.30 -25.30 -12.87
N TYR A 38 23.46 -25.15 -13.52
CA TYR A 38 23.61 -24.25 -14.70
C TYR A 38 22.67 -24.66 -15.84
N ASN A 39 22.49 -25.96 -16.07
CA ASN A 39 21.61 -26.50 -17.10
C ASN A 39 20.13 -26.59 -16.64
N GLY A 40 19.79 -26.15 -15.42
CA GLY A 40 18.42 -26.18 -14.90
C GLY A 40 17.89 -27.57 -14.54
N TRP A 41 18.76 -28.58 -14.40
CA TRP A 41 18.38 -29.94 -14.02
C TRP A 41 18.14 -30.06 -12.50
N ILE A 42 18.74 -29.17 -11.74
CA ILE A 42 18.53 -29.04 -10.28
C ILE A 42 18.07 -27.63 -9.96
N GLY A 43 16.83 -27.50 -9.49
CA GLY A 43 16.22 -26.21 -9.11
C GLY A 43 15.78 -25.34 -10.28
N TYR A 44 15.17 -24.19 -9.98
CA TYR A 44 14.74 -23.23 -11.00
C TYR A 44 15.87 -22.28 -11.37
N MET A 45 16.29 -22.30 -12.62
CA MET A 45 17.20 -21.31 -13.19
C MET A 45 16.41 -20.39 -14.11
N PRO A 46 16.27 -19.10 -13.79
CA PRO A 46 15.53 -18.17 -14.64
C PRO A 46 16.18 -18.05 -16.03
N PRO A 47 15.37 -17.94 -17.10
CA PRO A 47 15.88 -17.69 -18.44
C PRO A 47 16.59 -16.34 -18.53
N VAL A 48 17.46 -16.16 -19.52
CA VAL A 48 18.27 -14.95 -19.68
C VAL A 48 17.40 -13.71 -19.85
N GLU A 49 16.27 -13.85 -20.52
CA GLU A 49 15.28 -12.80 -20.73
C GLU A 49 14.68 -12.30 -19.40
N ALA A 50 14.37 -13.21 -18.47
CA ALA A 50 13.89 -12.85 -17.14
C ALA A 50 14.97 -12.21 -16.27
N LEU A 51 16.25 -12.55 -16.50
CA LEU A 51 17.38 -11.90 -15.84
C LEU A 51 17.69 -10.52 -16.42
N ARG A 52 17.41 -10.29 -17.70
CA ARG A 52 17.57 -8.98 -18.35
C ARG A 52 16.45 -8.00 -18.03
N ASN A 53 15.24 -8.52 -17.79
CA ASN A 53 14.09 -7.72 -17.42
C ASN A 53 13.41 -8.39 -16.20
N PRO A 54 13.94 -8.22 -14.99
CA PRO A 54 13.24 -8.69 -13.79
C PRO A 54 11.86 -8.04 -13.76
N ALA A 55 10.81 -8.85 -13.66
CA ALA A 55 9.43 -8.35 -13.62
C ALA A 55 9.21 -7.55 -12.34
N ASP A 56 9.52 -6.27 -12.39
CA ASP A 56 9.34 -5.35 -11.29
C ASP A 56 7.87 -4.96 -11.19
N LYS A 57 7.27 -5.31 -10.06
CA LYS A 57 5.90 -4.91 -9.73
C LYS A 57 5.95 -3.63 -8.92
N PHE A 58 5.57 -2.52 -9.54
CA PHE A 58 5.57 -1.22 -8.91
C PHE A 58 4.15 -0.74 -8.62
N ALA A 59 3.97 -0.06 -7.49
CA ALA A 59 2.73 0.63 -7.19
C ALA A 59 2.51 1.77 -8.19
N THR A 60 1.26 1.96 -8.60
CA THR A 60 0.87 3.15 -9.36
C THR A 60 0.75 4.34 -8.43
N VAL A 61 1.35 5.47 -8.80
CA VAL A 61 1.33 6.70 -8.02
C VAL A 61 0.37 7.71 -8.66
N VAL A 62 -0.45 8.35 -7.83
CA VAL A 62 -1.40 9.39 -8.23
C VAL A 62 -0.88 10.74 -7.74
N TYR A 63 -0.70 11.67 -8.68
CA TYR A 63 -0.19 13.02 -8.42
C TYR A 63 -1.28 14.08 -8.61
N SER A 64 -1.20 15.13 -7.82
CA SER A 64 -1.96 16.37 -8.02
C SER A 64 -1.44 17.15 -9.24
N ALA A 65 -2.15 18.20 -9.62
CA ALA A 65 -1.75 19.10 -10.71
C ALA A 65 -0.45 19.87 -10.42
N ASP A 66 -0.16 20.11 -9.16
CA ASP A 66 1.05 20.77 -8.66
C ASP A 66 2.18 19.78 -8.32
N GLY A 67 2.02 18.49 -8.64
CA GLY A 67 3.07 17.47 -8.56
C GLY A 67 3.18 16.76 -7.22
N GLU A 68 2.35 17.10 -6.23
CA GLU A 68 2.32 16.43 -4.93
C GLU A 68 1.68 15.04 -5.03
N GLU A 69 2.18 14.08 -4.25
CA GLU A 69 1.63 12.73 -4.21
C GLU A 69 0.30 12.71 -3.45
N LEU A 70 -0.79 12.35 -4.13
CA LEU A 70 -2.10 12.14 -3.51
C LEU A 70 -2.22 10.74 -2.89
N GLY A 71 -1.52 9.75 -3.43
CA GLY A 71 -1.50 8.37 -2.92
C GLY A 71 -1.16 7.34 -3.96
N ARG A 72 -1.30 6.06 -3.60
CA ARG A 72 -0.81 4.94 -4.40
C ARG A 72 -1.84 3.84 -4.52
N TYR A 73 -1.83 3.13 -5.66
CA TYR A 73 -2.54 1.87 -5.83
C TYR A 73 -1.55 0.71 -5.77
N PHE A 74 -1.78 -0.22 -4.85
CA PHE A 74 -0.94 -1.41 -4.67
C PHE A 74 -1.77 -2.57 -4.10
N ARG A 75 -1.31 -3.81 -4.30
CA ARG A 75 -1.87 -4.98 -3.61
C ARG A 75 -1.16 -5.17 -2.27
N ASN A 76 -1.78 -5.94 -1.36
CA ASN A 76 -1.37 -6.17 0.05
C ASN A 76 0.13 -6.46 0.31
N THR A 77 0.93 -6.72 -0.72
CA THR A 77 2.38 -7.02 -0.62
C THR A 77 3.23 -6.10 -1.50
N GLY A 78 2.70 -5.01 -2.04
CA GLY A 78 3.34 -4.35 -3.17
C GLY A 78 3.32 -2.82 -3.23
N ASN A 79 3.39 -2.11 -2.09
CA ASN A 79 3.64 -0.66 -2.15
C ASN A 79 5.11 -0.38 -2.51
N ARG A 80 5.51 -0.81 -3.72
CA ARG A 80 6.85 -0.61 -4.25
C ARG A 80 6.83 0.60 -5.18
N VAL A 81 7.52 1.66 -4.78
CA VAL A 81 7.78 2.81 -5.63
C VAL A 81 9.23 2.78 -6.04
N TYR A 82 9.45 2.88 -7.32
CA TYR A 82 10.79 2.86 -7.90
C TYR A 82 11.57 4.12 -7.52
N ALA A 83 12.81 3.94 -7.09
CA ALA A 83 13.80 4.98 -6.95
C ALA A 83 14.93 4.72 -7.92
N ASP A 84 15.26 5.70 -8.76
CA ASP A 84 16.49 5.64 -9.56
C ASP A 84 17.71 5.79 -8.64
N TYR A 85 18.87 5.31 -9.11
CA TYR A 85 20.11 5.37 -8.32
C TYR A 85 20.43 6.79 -7.85
N ASN A 86 20.17 7.78 -8.68
CA ASN A 86 20.38 9.20 -8.39
C ASN A 86 19.37 9.78 -7.38
N GLU A 87 18.27 9.08 -7.12
CA GLU A 87 17.27 9.45 -6.10
C GLU A 87 17.58 8.84 -4.73
N ILE A 88 18.64 8.01 -4.63
CA ILE A 88 19.01 7.32 -3.38
C ILE A 88 20.19 8.04 -2.73
N SER A 89 20.03 8.43 -1.47
CA SER A 89 21.09 9.07 -0.70
C SER A 89 22.38 8.23 -0.69
N PRO A 90 23.55 8.83 -0.92
CA PRO A 90 24.83 8.18 -0.71
C PRO A 90 24.98 7.56 0.69
N ASN A 91 24.32 8.11 1.70
CA ASN A 91 24.32 7.57 3.05
C ASN A 91 23.74 6.14 3.11
N VAL A 92 22.67 5.89 2.34
CA VAL A 92 22.04 4.55 2.25
C VAL A 92 22.96 3.56 1.56
N ILE A 93 23.57 3.98 0.44
CA ILE A 93 24.47 3.16 -0.36
C ILE A 93 25.69 2.78 0.48
N ASN A 94 26.31 3.75 1.12
CA ASN A 94 27.47 3.57 1.99
C ASN A 94 27.15 2.66 3.18
N ALA A 95 26.05 2.88 3.88
CA ALA A 95 25.61 2.04 4.99
C ALA A 95 25.39 0.58 4.55
N LEU A 96 24.77 0.37 3.38
CA LEU A 96 24.51 -0.95 2.81
C LEU A 96 25.83 -1.68 2.49
N ILE A 97 26.73 -1.04 1.74
CA ILE A 97 28.02 -1.61 1.36
C ILE A 97 28.85 -1.93 2.61
N ALA A 98 28.98 -0.99 3.55
CA ALA A 98 29.75 -1.17 4.77
C ALA A 98 29.25 -2.35 5.63
N THR A 99 27.92 -2.57 5.65
CA THR A 99 27.29 -3.53 6.56
C THR A 99 27.14 -4.91 5.95
N GLU A 100 26.65 -5.00 4.72
CA GLU A 100 26.28 -6.24 4.08
C GLU A 100 27.42 -6.82 3.21
N ASP A 101 28.20 -5.97 2.57
CA ASP A 101 29.21 -6.41 1.60
C ASP A 101 30.32 -5.37 1.40
N SER A 102 31.21 -5.25 2.39
CA SER A 102 32.27 -4.22 2.41
C SER A 102 33.25 -4.28 1.21
N ARG A 103 33.23 -5.34 0.42
CA ARG A 103 34.04 -5.53 -0.77
C ARG A 103 33.18 -5.68 -2.05
N PHE A 104 31.99 -5.13 -2.02
CA PHE A 104 31.02 -5.25 -3.11
C PHE A 104 31.59 -4.86 -4.48
N LEU A 105 32.46 -3.85 -4.50
CA LEU A 105 33.11 -3.36 -5.73
C LEU A 105 34.24 -4.27 -6.24
N ASP A 106 34.78 -5.18 -5.38
CA ASP A 106 35.98 -5.96 -5.67
C ASP A 106 35.72 -7.36 -6.25
N HIS A 107 34.46 -7.80 -6.28
CA HIS A 107 34.11 -9.15 -6.74
C HIS A 107 32.96 -9.15 -7.75
N SER A 108 32.78 -10.26 -8.48
CA SER A 108 31.73 -10.44 -9.49
C SER A 108 30.64 -11.41 -9.01
N GLY A 109 29.89 -11.01 -7.97
CA GLY A 109 28.73 -11.75 -7.43
C GLY A 109 29.08 -12.74 -6.32
N ILE A 110 30.32 -13.25 -6.24
CA ILE A 110 30.78 -14.17 -5.20
C ILE A 110 32.08 -13.65 -4.59
N ASP A 111 32.07 -13.46 -3.27
CA ASP A 111 33.26 -13.11 -2.50
C ASP A 111 33.94 -14.35 -1.91
N LEU A 112 34.91 -14.92 -2.63
CA LEU A 112 35.66 -16.10 -2.21
C LEU A 112 36.46 -15.87 -0.92
N ARG A 113 36.94 -14.65 -0.66
CA ARG A 113 37.68 -14.33 0.57
C ARG A 113 36.73 -14.30 1.77
N ALA A 114 35.50 -13.79 1.60
CA ALA A 114 34.49 -13.82 2.66
C ALA A 114 34.07 -15.27 2.97
N ILE A 115 33.87 -16.10 1.97
CA ILE A 115 33.56 -17.53 2.14
C ILE A 115 34.70 -18.22 2.91
N GLY A 116 35.95 -18.04 2.49
CA GLY A 116 37.12 -18.59 3.20
C GLY A 116 37.21 -18.13 4.65
N ARG A 117 36.99 -16.85 4.92
CA ARG A 117 36.95 -16.29 6.27
C ARG A 117 35.87 -16.95 7.15
N VAL A 118 34.66 -17.11 6.60
CA VAL A 118 33.53 -17.74 7.33
C VAL A 118 33.83 -19.21 7.61
N LEU A 119 34.34 -19.97 6.63
CA LEU A 119 34.73 -21.36 6.80
C LEU A 119 35.76 -21.52 7.91
N VAL A 120 36.84 -20.73 7.90
CA VAL A 120 37.89 -20.78 8.93
C VAL A 120 37.33 -20.42 10.31
N LYS A 121 36.60 -19.30 10.42
CA LYS A 121 36.09 -18.86 11.72
C LYS A 121 35.00 -19.79 12.28
N THR A 122 34.14 -20.34 11.43
CA THR A 122 33.01 -21.18 11.86
C THR A 122 33.46 -22.63 12.13
N LEU A 123 34.26 -23.23 11.23
CA LEU A 123 34.68 -24.63 11.35
C LEU A 123 35.89 -24.83 12.28
N ILE A 124 36.87 -23.91 12.23
CA ILE A 124 38.12 -24.07 13.00
C ILE A 124 38.00 -23.36 14.36
N LEU A 125 37.49 -22.12 14.39
CA LEU A 125 37.41 -21.32 15.63
C LEU A 125 36.06 -21.42 16.34
N GLN A 126 35.10 -22.20 15.81
CA GLN A 126 33.75 -22.39 16.36
C GLN A 126 33.02 -21.09 16.74
N ASN A 127 33.41 -19.97 16.12
CA ASN A 127 32.85 -18.66 16.40
C ASN A 127 31.55 -18.47 15.60
N LYS A 128 30.39 -18.59 16.27
CA LYS A 128 29.05 -18.40 15.68
C LYS A 128 28.79 -16.98 15.19
N ASN A 129 29.63 -16.00 15.57
CA ASN A 129 29.49 -14.58 15.19
C ASN A 129 30.43 -14.18 14.03
N ALA A 130 30.83 -15.11 13.19
CA ALA A 130 31.82 -14.91 12.11
C ALA A 130 31.42 -13.91 11.01
N GLY A 131 30.22 -13.31 11.09
CA GLY A 131 29.66 -12.45 10.05
C GLY A 131 29.07 -13.23 8.86
N GLY A 132 28.31 -12.57 8.00
CA GLY A 132 27.73 -13.16 6.79
C GLY A 132 28.79 -13.38 5.70
N GLY A 133 28.62 -14.44 4.90
CA GLY A 133 29.43 -14.71 3.70
C GLY A 133 28.66 -14.54 2.39
N SER A 134 27.43 -14.00 2.44
CA SER A 134 26.60 -13.72 1.25
C SER A 134 26.80 -12.30 0.79
N THR A 135 26.95 -12.10 -0.52
CA THR A 135 27.08 -10.78 -1.14
C THR A 135 25.72 -10.12 -1.35
N ILE A 136 25.69 -8.80 -1.60
CA ILE A 136 24.47 -8.05 -1.96
C ILE A 136 23.82 -8.70 -3.20
N THR A 137 24.60 -9.08 -4.22
CA THR A 137 24.09 -9.70 -5.44
C THR A 137 23.46 -11.08 -5.18
N GLN A 138 24.02 -11.87 -4.25
CA GLN A 138 23.40 -13.15 -3.84
C GLN A 138 22.10 -12.94 -3.06
N GLN A 139 22.03 -11.91 -2.22
CA GLN A 139 20.81 -11.54 -1.53
C GLN A 139 19.73 -11.07 -2.51
N LEU A 140 20.10 -10.28 -3.54
CA LEU A 140 19.20 -9.88 -4.62
C LEU A 140 18.70 -11.10 -5.41
N ALA A 141 19.60 -12.01 -5.80
CA ALA A 141 19.23 -13.25 -6.49
C ALA A 141 18.22 -14.07 -5.68
N LYS A 142 18.41 -14.14 -4.36
CA LYS A 142 17.45 -14.78 -3.45
C LYS A 142 16.09 -14.08 -3.43
N GLN A 143 16.07 -12.75 -3.35
CA GLN A 143 14.81 -11.98 -3.31
C GLN A 143 13.99 -12.14 -4.60
N LEU A 144 14.67 -12.16 -5.75
CA LEU A 144 14.02 -12.21 -7.06
C LEU A 144 13.53 -13.61 -7.45
N TYR A 145 14.32 -14.66 -7.14
CA TYR A 145 14.15 -15.96 -7.77
C TYR A 145 14.07 -17.16 -6.81
N SER A 146 14.30 -16.96 -5.50
CA SER A 146 14.24 -18.07 -4.55
C SER A 146 12.86 -18.13 -3.88
N PRO A 147 12.11 -19.23 -4.01
CA PRO A 147 10.88 -19.42 -3.25
C PRO A 147 11.18 -19.49 -1.74
N ALA A 148 10.19 -19.20 -0.92
CA ALA A 148 10.30 -19.38 0.52
C ALA A 148 10.60 -20.85 0.83
N SER A 149 11.81 -21.15 1.30
CA SER A 149 12.28 -22.52 1.50
C SER A 149 11.79 -23.09 2.82
N GLY A 150 11.30 -24.35 2.78
CA GLY A 150 10.82 -25.07 3.95
C GLY A 150 11.89 -25.84 4.73
N GLY A 151 12.90 -26.47 4.09
CA GLY A 151 13.78 -27.46 4.69
C GLY A 151 15.29 -27.15 4.60
N LEU A 152 16.10 -27.85 5.40
CA LEU A 152 17.57 -27.75 5.36
C LEU A 152 18.16 -28.21 4.03
N VAL A 153 17.60 -29.26 3.42
CA VAL A 153 18.05 -29.80 2.12
C VAL A 153 17.75 -28.82 0.99
N GLU A 154 16.57 -28.20 0.97
CA GLU A 154 16.20 -27.19 0.00
C GLU A 154 17.13 -25.97 0.08
N ARG A 155 17.49 -25.54 1.30
CA ARG A 155 18.44 -24.42 1.49
C ARG A 155 19.84 -24.76 0.99
N ALA A 156 20.29 -26.00 1.14
CA ALA A 156 21.59 -26.43 0.65
C ALA A 156 21.66 -26.43 -0.90
N VAL A 157 20.56 -26.77 -1.56
CA VAL A 157 20.44 -26.73 -3.03
C VAL A 157 20.26 -25.29 -3.54
N GLN A 158 19.58 -24.42 -2.79
CA GLN A 158 19.36 -23.02 -3.19
C GLN A 158 20.65 -22.19 -3.26
N LYS A 159 21.64 -22.45 -2.38
CA LYS A 159 22.87 -21.66 -2.35
C LYS A 159 23.67 -21.71 -3.67
N PRO A 160 23.95 -22.86 -4.27
CA PRO A 160 24.57 -22.93 -5.60
C PRO A 160 23.76 -22.18 -6.68
N ILE A 161 22.41 -22.21 -6.62
CA ILE A 161 21.54 -21.50 -7.56
C ILE A 161 21.70 -19.97 -7.38
N GLU A 162 21.63 -19.49 -6.14
CA GLU A 162 21.86 -18.07 -5.80
C GLU A 162 23.23 -17.59 -6.33
N TRP A 163 24.28 -18.40 -6.19
CA TRP A 163 25.61 -18.07 -6.71
C TRP A 163 25.64 -17.94 -8.23
N MET A 164 25.02 -18.88 -8.93
CA MET A 164 24.96 -18.85 -10.39
C MET A 164 24.16 -17.66 -10.92
N ILE A 165 23.03 -17.36 -10.28
CA ILE A 165 22.22 -16.19 -10.62
C ILE A 165 23.00 -14.90 -10.33
N ALA A 166 23.67 -14.81 -9.17
CA ALA A 166 24.48 -13.65 -8.82
C ALA A 166 25.59 -13.36 -9.84
N VAL A 167 26.32 -14.40 -10.29
CA VAL A 167 27.34 -14.25 -11.34
C VAL A 167 26.74 -13.80 -12.67
N LYS A 168 25.54 -14.32 -13.02
CA LYS A 168 24.84 -13.88 -14.24
C LYS A 168 24.37 -12.44 -14.13
N LEU A 169 23.80 -12.02 -12.98
CA LEU A 169 23.40 -10.63 -12.76
C LEU A 169 24.56 -9.65 -12.92
N GLU A 170 25.71 -9.96 -12.34
CA GLU A 170 26.93 -9.14 -12.47
C GLU A 170 27.49 -9.05 -13.90
N ARG A 171 27.06 -9.93 -14.81
CA ARG A 171 27.38 -9.84 -16.25
C ARG A 171 26.45 -8.90 -17.02
N PHE A 172 25.21 -8.72 -16.55
CA PHE A 172 24.20 -7.94 -17.23
C PHE A 172 24.02 -6.54 -16.66
N TYR A 173 24.34 -6.35 -15.38
CA TYR A 173 24.08 -5.13 -14.64
C TYR A 173 25.35 -4.57 -14.01
N SER A 174 25.45 -3.25 -13.98
CA SER A 174 26.48 -2.54 -13.24
C SER A 174 26.26 -2.67 -11.73
N LYS A 175 27.26 -2.34 -10.93
CA LYS A 175 27.17 -2.31 -9.47
C LYS A 175 26.06 -1.39 -8.98
N ASP A 176 25.92 -0.23 -9.58
CA ASP A 176 24.89 0.76 -9.26
C ASP A 176 23.48 0.23 -9.56
N GLU A 177 23.30 -0.46 -10.69
CA GLU A 177 22.04 -1.10 -11.02
C GLU A 177 21.69 -2.23 -10.07
N ILE A 178 22.67 -3.00 -9.60
CA ILE A 178 22.47 -4.07 -8.61
C ILE A 178 22.03 -3.49 -7.26
N ILE A 179 22.70 -2.42 -6.78
CA ILE A 179 22.30 -1.71 -5.55
C ILE A 179 20.88 -1.15 -5.70
N LYS A 180 20.60 -0.49 -6.83
CA LYS A 180 19.28 0.04 -7.14
C LYS A 180 18.20 -1.05 -7.11
N MET A 181 18.41 -2.16 -7.79
CA MET A 181 17.48 -3.29 -7.77
C MET A 181 17.29 -3.84 -6.34
N TYR A 182 18.39 -4.03 -5.60
CA TYR A 182 18.33 -4.55 -4.24
C TYR A 182 17.48 -3.67 -3.31
N LEU A 183 17.73 -2.37 -3.31
CA LEU A 183 17.03 -1.40 -2.47
C LEU A 183 15.58 -1.20 -2.87
N ASN A 184 15.22 -1.38 -4.15
CA ASN A 184 13.84 -1.33 -4.62
C ASN A 184 13.05 -2.63 -4.34
N GLN A 185 13.72 -3.77 -4.11
CA GLN A 185 13.07 -5.06 -3.89
C GLN A 185 12.81 -5.38 -2.41
N PHE A 186 13.58 -4.78 -1.49
CA PHE A 186 13.54 -5.16 -0.09
C PHE A 186 12.24 -4.71 0.60
N ASP A 187 11.63 -5.63 1.38
CA ASP A 187 10.42 -5.35 2.17
C ASP A 187 10.79 -4.88 3.59
N PHE A 188 10.58 -3.60 3.87
CA PHE A 188 10.80 -2.97 5.17
C PHE A 188 9.59 -3.07 6.11
N LEU A 189 8.60 -3.90 5.82
CA LEU A 189 7.31 -4.03 6.52
C LEU A 189 6.36 -2.83 6.34
N TYR A 190 5.15 -2.95 6.90
CA TYR A 190 4.11 -1.90 6.85
C TYR A 190 3.80 -1.39 5.44
N ASN A 191 3.84 -2.29 4.46
CA ASN A 191 3.71 -1.99 3.03
C ASN A 191 4.84 -1.12 2.45
N ALA A 192 5.95 -0.96 3.17
CA ALA A 192 7.13 -0.24 2.70
C ALA A 192 8.05 -1.17 1.90
N VAL A 193 7.70 -1.47 0.65
CA VAL A 193 8.55 -2.23 -0.26
C VAL A 193 9.41 -1.27 -1.08
N GLY A 194 10.72 -1.42 -0.98
CA GLY A 194 11.71 -0.53 -1.56
C GLY A 194 12.06 0.67 -0.70
N ILE A 195 13.24 1.24 -0.97
CA ILE A 195 13.83 2.32 -0.17
C ILE A 195 12.98 3.62 -0.19
N LYS A 196 12.35 3.94 -1.33
CA LYS A 196 11.50 5.14 -1.47
C LYS A 196 10.26 5.03 -0.60
N SER A 197 9.63 3.86 -0.60
CA SER A 197 8.49 3.59 0.30
C SER A 197 8.91 3.56 1.76
N ALA A 198 10.09 3.02 2.08
CA ALA A 198 10.60 2.97 3.45
C ALA A 198 10.94 4.36 3.99
N ALA A 199 11.61 5.21 3.22
CA ALA A 199 11.92 6.58 3.59
C ALA A 199 10.64 7.37 3.92
N TYR A 200 9.62 7.23 3.08
CA TYR A 200 8.33 7.87 3.32
C TYR A 200 7.61 7.30 4.56
N VAL A 201 7.51 5.98 4.68
CA VAL A 201 6.78 5.32 5.79
C VAL A 201 7.41 5.61 7.15
N TYR A 202 8.73 5.62 7.25
CA TYR A 202 9.41 5.77 8.55
C TYR A 202 9.79 7.20 8.88
N PHE A 203 9.96 8.07 7.87
CA PHE A 203 10.49 9.42 8.07
C PHE A 203 9.68 10.53 7.38
N GLY A 204 8.76 10.20 6.47
CA GLY A 204 8.01 11.18 5.68
C GLY A 204 8.90 11.97 4.71
N LYS A 205 10.00 11.35 4.21
CA LYS A 205 11.04 11.97 3.38
C LYS A 205 11.24 11.22 2.08
N ASP A 206 11.81 11.91 1.09
CA ASP A 206 12.39 11.24 -0.06
C ASP A 206 13.69 10.52 0.31
N PRO A 207 14.07 9.42 -0.39
CA PRO A 207 15.27 8.66 -0.05
C PRO A 207 16.57 9.46 -0.17
N MET A 208 16.61 10.53 -0.98
CA MET A 208 17.77 11.41 -1.10
C MET A 208 18.01 12.22 0.18
N ASP A 209 16.94 12.57 0.91
CA ASP A 209 16.99 13.43 2.11
C ASP A 209 17.27 12.66 3.41
N LEU A 210 17.55 11.36 3.32
CA LEU A 210 17.86 10.54 4.48
C LEU A 210 19.22 10.91 5.08
N THR A 211 19.22 11.22 6.36
CA THR A 211 20.45 11.45 7.14
C THR A 211 21.23 10.16 7.35
N ILE A 212 22.45 10.26 7.86
CA ILE A 212 23.32 9.07 8.08
C ILE A 212 22.66 8.10 9.06
N GLU A 213 22.12 8.58 10.18
CA GLU A 213 21.48 7.76 11.21
C GLU A 213 20.16 7.15 10.73
N GLU A 214 19.39 7.85 9.89
CA GLU A 214 18.15 7.34 9.29
C GLU A 214 18.47 6.24 8.27
N ALA A 215 19.45 6.47 7.40
CA ALA A 215 19.96 5.49 6.46
C ALA A 215 20.50 4.24 7.18
N ALA A 216 21.29 4.43 8.23
CA ALA A 216 21.81 3.34 9.06
C ALA A 216 20.69 2.55 9.75
N MET A 217 19.59 3.19 10.14
CA MET A 217 18.44 2.50 10.71
C MET A 217 17.78 1.59 9.66
N LEU A 218 17.48 2.11 8.47
CA LEU A 218 16.85 1.31 7.40
C LEU A 218 17.75 0.14 6.98
N VAL A 219 19.04 0.37 6.78
CA VAL A 219 20.00 -0.69 6.48
C VAL A 219 20.11 -1.69 7.63
N GLY A 220 20.00 -1.24 8.88
CA GLY A 220 19.93 -2.12 10.04
C GLY A 220 18.76 -3.10 10.00
N MET A 221 17.61 -2.68 9.46
CA MET A 221 16.43 -3.53 9.29
C MET A 221 16.62 -4.61 8.23
N VAL A 222 17.51 -4.42 7.24
CA VAL A 222 17.75 -5.38 6.15
C VAL A 222 18.10 -6.77 6.67
N LYS A 223 18.79 -6.89 7.80
CA LYS A 223 19.13 -8.18 8.41
C LYS A 223 17.90 -9.00 8.82
N ASN A 224 16.90 -8.36 9.42
CA ASN A 224 15.63 -8.98 9.82
C ASN A 224 14.63 -7.87 10.21
N PRO A 225 13.77 -7.43 9.30
CA PRO A 225 12.85 -6.30 9.54
C PRO A 225 11.89 -6.53 10.71
N SER A 226 11.42 -7.77 10.89
CA SER A 226 10.50 -8.10 11.99
C SER A 226 11.19 -8.05 13.36
N TYR A 227 12.47 -8.43 13.41
CA TYR A 227 13.25 -8.43 14.65
C TYR A 227 13.76 -7.03 15.02
N TYR A 228 14.17 -6.24 14.03
CA TYR A 228 14.66 -4.85 14.16
C TYR A 228 13.60 -3.85 13.72
N ASN A 229 12.40 -3.97 14.28
CA ASN A 229 11.26 -3.13 13.94
C ASN A 229 11.25 -1.84 14.78
N PRO A 230 11.42 -0.64 14.19
CA PRO A 230 11.54 0.60 14.95
C PRO A 230 10.27 0.99 15.71
N VAL A 231 9.10 0.58 15.21
CA VAL A 231 7.80 0.87 15.83
C VAL A 231 7.52 -0.06 17.03
N ARG A 232 7.85 -1.35 16.87
CA ARG A 232 7.54 -2.36 17.90
C ARG A 232 8.67 -2.64 18.87
N LYS A 233 9.91 -2.44 18.44
CA LYS A 233 11.13 -2.80 19.19
C LYS A 233 12.22 -1.72 19.01
N PRO A 234 11.95 -0.47 19.42
CA PRO A 234 12.86 0.65 19.18
C PRO A 234 14.26 0.45 19.74
N GLU A 235 14.38 -0.10 20.95
CA GLU A 235 15.70 -0.34 21.59
C GLU A 235 16.58 -1.29 20.77
N ARG A 236 16.00 -2.38 20.24
CA ARG A 236 16.75 -3.33 19.39
C ARG A 236 17.15 -2.70 18.07
N THR A 237 16.27 -1.88 17.52
CA THR A 237 16.53 -1.14 16.27
C THR A 237 17.63 -0.12 16.49
N LEU A 238 17.61 0.62 17.61
CA LEU A 238 18.67 1.56 17.99
C LEU A 238 20.02 0.86 18.11
N ALA A 239 20.07 -0.26 18.83
CA ALA A 239 21.30 -1.06 18.96
C ALA A 239 21.81 -1.56 17.59
N ARG A 240 20.92 -2.00 16.70
CA ARG A 240 21.29 -2.45 15.35
C ARG A 240 21.75 -1.30 14.46
N ARG A 241 21.11 -0.13 14.52
CA ARG A 241 21.56 1.10 13.85
C ARG A 241 23.00 1.42 14.24
N ASN A 242 23.31 1.40 15.51
CA ASN A 242 24.66 1.71 16.01
C ASN A 242 25.69 0.68 15.53
N VAL A 243 25.31 -0.60 15.32
CA VAL A 243 26.16 -1.59 14.65
C VAL A 243 26.44 -1.19 13.21
N VAL A 244 25.44 -0.67 12.47
CA VAL A 244 25.65 -0.19 11.09
C VAL A 244 26.60 1.00 11.07
N LEU A 245 26.41 1.98 11.94
CA LEU A 245 27.30 3.14 12.08
C LEU A 245 28.75 2.70 12.37
N ALA A 246 28.96 1.73 13.26
CA ALA A 246 30.28 1.17 13.53
C ALA A 246 30.90 0.42 12.33
N GLN A 247 30.09 -0.17 11.44
CA GLN A 247 30.61 -0.73 10.18
C GLN A 247 30.97 0.38 9.19
N MET A 248 30.23 1.48 9.12
CA MET A 248 30.54 2.63 8.27
C MET A 248 31.85 3.30 8.71
N GLU A 249 32.09 3.45 10.02
CA GLU A 249 33.35 3.96 10.57
C GLU A 249 34.51 3.02 10.21
N LYS A 250 34.37 1.72 10.43
CA LYS A 250 35.39 0.72 10.09
C LYS A 250 35.71 0.70 8.59
N ALA A 251 34.75 1.04 7.74
CA ALA A 251 34.94 1.17 6.29
C ALA A 251 35.51 2.55 5.88
N GLY A 252 35.76 3.46 6.83
CA GLY A 252 36.27 4.81 6.58
C GLY A 252 35.27 5.76 5.93
N MET A 253 33.97 5.45 6.02
CA MET A 253 32.89 6.25 5.43
C MET A 253 32.40 7.36 6.36
N ILE A 254 32.59 7.20 7.66
CA ILE A 254 32.41 8.23 8.69
C ILE A 254 33.60 8.21 9.65
N THR A 255 33.83 9.29 10.35
CA THR A 255 34.89 9.44 11.36
C THR A 255 34.45 8.87 12.72
N GLU A 256 35.41 8.58 13.62
CA GLU A 256 35.15 8.18 15.00
C GLU A 256 34.32 9.22 15.77
N ALA A 257 34.57 10.51 15.54
CA ALA A 257 33.82 11.61 16.15
C ALA A 257 32.35 11.64 15.67
N GLU A 258 32.11 11.36 14.39
CA GLU A 258 30.74 11.23 13.86
C GLU A 258 30.05 9.99 14.43
N LEU A 259 30.74 8.86 14.53
CA LEU A 259 30.19 7.66 15.17
C LEU A 259 29.75 7.94 16.60
N ASP A 260 30.60 8.61 17.40
CA ASP A 260 30.27 8.95 18.78
C ASP A 260 29.06 9.88 18.89
N SER A 261 28.95 10.89 18.02
CA SER A 261 27.83 11.81 18.00
C SER A 261 26.54 11.17 17.52
N LEU A 262 26.57 10.44 16.38
CA LEU A 262 25.41 9.84 15.74
C LEU A 262 24.84 8.68 16.57
N SER A 263 25.69 7.94 17.28
CA SER A 263 25.24 6.82 18.14
C SER A 263 24.38 7.27 19.33
N LYS A 264 24.53 8.51 19.78
CA LYS A 264 23.77 9.13 20.89
C LYS A 264 22.40 9.68 20.47
N ILE A 265 22.17 9.90 19.16
CA ILE A 265 20.89 10.41 18.65
C ILE A 265 19.81 9.35 18.88
N PRO A 266 18.65 9.68 19.46
CA PRO A 266 17.53 8.76 19.59
C PRO A 266 16.95 8.37 18.22
N LEU A 267 16.10 7.33 18.18
CA LEU A 267 15.34 7.02 16.97
C LEU A 267 14.20 8.03 16.81
N ASN A 268 14.37 8.99 15.91
CA ASN A 268 13.34 9.97 15.56
C ASN A 268 12.60 9.47 14.32
N ILE A 269 11.57 8.63 14.51
CA ILE A 269 10.72 8.18 13.43
C ILE A 269 9.47 9.06 13.32
N ASN A 270 9.13 9.46 12.09
CA ASN A 270 7.85 10.06 11.74
C ASN A 270 7.03 9.02 10.99
N PHE A 271 6.43 8.09 11.74
CA PHE A 271 5.83 6.89 11.17
C PHE A 271 4.49 7.17 10.49
N HIS A 272 4.43 6.98 9.19
CA HIS A 272 3.24 7.08 8.36
C HIS A 272 2.85 5.69 7.84
N ARG A 273 1.72 5.18 8.28
CA ARG A 273 1.20 3.95 7.69
C ARG A 273 0.62 4.25 6.32
N VAL A 274 1.18 3.66 5.27
CA VAL A 274 0.63 3.81 3.91
C VAL A 274 -0.43 2.75 3.70
N ASP A 275 -1.69 3.19 3.64
CA ASP A 275 -2.84 2.40 3.21
C ASP A 275 -3.51 3.15 2.03
N HIS A 276 -4.13 2.41 1.09
CA HIS A 276 -4.91 3.01 0.02
C HIS A 276 -6.08 3.88 0.51
N LYS A 277 -6.47 3.75 1.78
CA LYS A 277 -7.54 4.51 2.44
C LYS A 277 -7.08 5.82 3.06
N GLU A 278 -5.77 5.99 3.28
CA GLU A 278 -5.17 7.15 3.92
C GLU A 278 -4.53 8.08 2.86
N GLY A 279 -4.24 9.32 3.25
CA GLY A 279 -3.69 10.36 2.39
C GLY A 279 -4.75 11.26 1.75
N PRO A 280 -4.33 12.31 1.02
CA PRO A 280 -5.22 13.30 0.40
C PRO A 280 -6.19 12.69 -0.64
N ALA A 281 -7.36 13.28 -0.77
CA ALA A 281 -8.37 12.94 -1.77
C ALA A 281 -8.74 11.44 -1.89
N PRO A 282 -8.97 10.70 -0.79
CA PRO A 282 -9.16 9.25 -0.85
C PRO A 282 -10.41 8.84 -1.64
N TYR A 283 -11.49 9.61 -1.59
CA TYR A 283 -12.71 9.39 -2.39
C TYR A 283 -12.45 9.58 -3.87
N PHE A 284 -11.75 10.65 -4.23
CA PHE A 284 -11.36 10.92 -5.62
C PHE A 284 -10.48 9.81 -6.17
N ARG A 285 -9.49 9.35 -5.41
CA ARG A 285 -8.62 8.24 -5.82
C ARG A 285 -9.41 6.94 -6.04
N GLU A 286 -10.39 6.65 -5.19
CA GLU A 286 -11.23 5.46 -5.37
C GLU A 286 -12.14 5.59 -6.59
N GLU A 287 -12.72 6.76 -6.84
CA GLU A 287 -13.50 7.04 -8.06
C GLU A 287 -12.63 6.93 -9.32
N LEU A 288 -11.42 7.49 -9.29
CA LEU A 288 -10.46 7.36 -10.38
C LEU A 288 -10.09 5.90 -10.64
N ARG A 289 -9.82 5.13 -9.59
CA ARG A 289 -9.55 3.69 -9.70
C ARG A 289 -10.74 2.96 -10.34
N ARG A 290 -11.94 3.20 -9.87
CA ARG A 290 -13.19 2.61 -10.38
C ARG A 290 -13.38 2.91 -11.87
N MET A 291 -13.15 4.15 -12.25
CA MET A 291 -13.27 4.61 -13.64
C MET A 291 -12.22 3.94 -14.54
N LEU A 292 -10.94 3.94 -14.15
CA LEU A 292 -9.86 3.38 -14.97
C LEU A 292 -9.97 1.84 -15.13
N THR A 293 -10.48 1.15 -14.11
CA THR A 293 -10.61 -0.32 -14.09
C THR A 293 -11.99 -0.82 -14.52
N ALA A 294 -12.88 0.08 -14.97
CA ALA A 294 -14.21 -0.31 -15.42
C ALA A 294 -14.13 -1.27 -16.61
N LYS A 295 -15.05 -2.22 -16.64
CA LYS A 295 -15.23 -3.13 -17.77
C LYS A 295 -16.35 -2.64 -18.67
N GLU A 296 -16.38 -3.16 -19.88
CA GLU A 296 -17.50 -2.91 -20.79
C GLU A 296 -18.83 -3.31 -20.13
N PRO A 297 -19.81 -2.41 -20.07
CA PRO A 297 -21.07 -2.70 -19.44
C PRO A 297 -21.87 -3.76 -20.21
N GLU A 298 -22.19 -4.85 -19.55
CA GLU A 298 -23.08 -5.90 -20.06
C GLU A 298 -24.36 -5.93 -19.25
N ARG A 299 -25.54 -5.91 -19.90
CA ARG A 299 -26.84 -5.86 -19.20
C ARG A 299 -27.03 -7.00 -18.19
N SER A 300 -26.42 -8.15 -18.43
CA SER A 300 -26.44 -9.33 -17.56
C SER A 300 -25.81 -9.12 -16.18
N HIS A 301 -24.91 -8.12 -16.05
CA HIS A 301 -24.21 -7.81 -14.79
C HIS A 301 -24.98 -6.81 -13.91
N TYR A 302 -26.15 -6.32 -14.38
CA TYR A 302 -26.97 -5.35 -13.66
C TYR A 302 -28.33 -5.97 -13.29
N PHE A 303 -28.78 -5.69 -12.07
CA PHE A 303 -30.13 -6.06 -11.66
C PHE A 303 -31.19 -5.29 -12.48
N GLU A 304 -32.41 -5.79 -12.53
CA GLU A 304 -33.51 -5.13 -13.26
C GLU A 304 -33.71 -3.67 -12.83
N TRP A 305 -33.63 -3.41 -11.52
CA TRP A 305 -33.78 -2.07 -10.95
C TRP A 305 -32.58 -1.14 -11.19
N GLU A 306 -31.44 -1.65 -11.67
CA GLU A 306 -30.25 -0.87 -12.05
C GLU A 306 -30.23 -0.45 -13.53
N GLY A 307 -31.37 -0.46 -14.20
CA GLY A 307 -31.46 -0.12 -15.63
C GLY A 307 -30.85 1.25 -15.97
N GLN A 308 -31.11 2.27 -15.14
CA GLN A 308 -30.55 3.62 -15.37
C GLN A 308 -29.01 3.59 -15.20
N ARG A 309 -28.49 2.87 -14.22
CA ARG A 309 -27.05 2.73 -14.02
C ARG A 309 -26.36 2.06 -15.21
N PHE A 310 -26.98 1.04 -15.77
CA PHE A 310 -26.48 0.41 -17.01
C PHE A 310 -26.39 1.40 -18.17
N ILE A 311 -27.40 2.27 -18.33
CA ILE A 311 -27.40 3.31 -19.36
C ILE A 311 -26.28 4.32 -19.11
N ASP A 312 -26.15 4.82 -17.87
CA ASP A 312 -25.13 5.79 -17.47
C ASP A 312 -23.72 5.23 -17.70
N ASP A 313 -23.46 4.00 -17.26
CA ASP A 313 -22.18 3.31 -17.44
C ASP A 313 -21.89 3.05 -18.94
N SER A 314 -22.92 2.74 -19.75
CA SER A 314 -22.77 2.53 -21.21
C SER A 314 -22.42 3.85 -21.93
N ILE A 315 -23.04 4.95 -21.52
CA ILE A 315 -22.72 6.28 -22.03
C ILE A 315 -21.29 6.67 -21.65
N ALA A 316 -20.92 6.45 -20.39
CA ALA A 316 -19.55 6.70 -19.90
C ALA A 316 -18.51 5.86 -20.64
N TRP A 317 -18.79 4.58 -20.86
CA TRP A 317 -17.93 3.69 -21.64
C TRP A 317 -17.69 4.20 -23.06
N LYS A 318 -18.75 4.67 -23.72
CA LYS A 318 -18.67 5.14 -25.11
C LYS A 318 -17.96 6.50 -25.23
N ASN A 319 -18.26 7.43 -24.32
CA ASN A 319 -17.92 8.84 -24.48
C ASN A 319 -16.72 9.28 -23.64
N ASN A 320 -16.40 8.58 -22.54
CA ASN A 320 -15.28 8.94 -21.68
C ASN A 320 -14.07 8.02 -21.95
N PRO A 321 -12.96 8.54 -22.51
CA PRO A 321 -11.79 7.73 -22.82
C PRO A 321 -11.11 7.14 -21.57
N LEU A 322 -11.31 7.73 -20.38
CA LEU A 322 -10.75 7.24 -19.12
C LEU A 322 -11.59 6.11 -18.51
N TYR A 323 -12.89 6.03 -18.86
CA TYR A 323 -13.76 4.96 -18.36
C TYR A 323 -13.41 3.63 -19.04
N GLY A 324 -12.84 2.70 -18.26
CA GLY A 324 -12.28 1.45 -18.78
C GLY A 324 -10.94 1.62 -19.51
N TRP A 325 -10.13 2.60 -19.11
CA TRP A 325 -8.85 2.88 -19.78
C TRP A 325 -7.95 1.65 -19.88
N ILE A 326 -7.87 0.83 -18.83
CA ILE A 326 -7.08 -0.41 -18.79
C ILE A 326 -7.54 -1.43 -19.85
N GLU A 327 -8.84 -1.53 -20.07
CA GLU A 327 -9.40 -2.43 -21.10
C GLU A 327 -9.16 -1.93 -22.52
N LYS A 328 -9.21 -0.61 -22.71
CA LYS A 328 -9.11 0.05 -24.02
C LYS A 328 -7.67 0.26 -24.50
N ASN A 329 -6.69 0.21 -23.60
CA ASN A 329 -5.29 0.52 -23.88
C ASN A 329 -4.38 -0.65 -23.49
N PRO A 330 -4.20 -1.65 -24.36
CA PRO A 330 -3.28 -2.75 -24.08
C PRO A 330 -1.82 -2.28 -24.14
N LYS A 331 -0.94 -3.00 -23.45
CA LYS A 331 0.52 -2.83 -23.53
C LYS A 331 1.03 -3.19 -24.94
N PRO A 332 2.26 -2.82 -25.30
CA PRO A 332 2.84 -3.18 -26.60
C PRO A 332 2.91 -4.69 -26.88
N ASP A 333 2.96 -5.51 -25.82
CA ASP A 333 2.94 -6.97 -25.90
C ASP A 333 1.52 -7.58 -25.99
N GLY A 334 0.49 -6.73 -26.04
CA GLY A 334 -0.93 -7.13 -26.09
C GLY A 334 -1.54 -7.47 -24.73
N SER A 335 -0.77 -7.48 -23.63
CA SER A 335 -1.29 -7.68 -22.28
C SER A 335 -1.98 -6.41 -21.75
N LYS A 336 -2.86 -6.56 -20.74
CA LYS A 336 -3.52 -5.43 -20.09
C LYS A 336 -2.63 -4.84 -19.00
N TYR A 337 -2.74 -3.53 -18.79
CA TYR A 337 -2.15 -2.90 -17.62
C TYR A 337 -2.81 -3.39 -16.32
N ASP A 338 -2.00 -3.60 -15.28
CA ASP A 338 -2.48 -3.79 -13.91
C ASP A 338 -2.17 -2.52 -13.10
N ILE A 339 -3.22 -1.78 -12.72
CA ILE A 339 -3.10 -0.54 -11.95
C ILE A 339 -2.35 -0.72 -10.60
N TYR A 340 -2.22 -1.95 -10.11
CA TYR A 340 -1.57 -2.23 -8.84
C TYR A 340 -0.11 -2.63 -8.95
N THR A 341 0.36 -2.99 -10.15
CA THR A 341 1.68 -3.62 -10.30
C THR A 341 2.54 -3.08 -11.43
N ASP A 342 1.99 -2.25 -12.32
CA ASP A 342 2.72 -1.77 -13.50
C ASP A 342 3.33 -0.37 -13.34
N GLY A 343 3.28 0.22 -12.16
CA GLY A 343 3.99 1.46 -11.85
C GLY A 343 3.55 2.66 -12.66
N LEU A 344 2.25 2.77 -12.97
CA LEU A 344 1.72 3.91 -13.69
C LEU A 344 1.89 5.21 -12.89
N LYS A 345 2.15 6.32 -13.58
CA LYS A 345 2.14 7.66 -12.99
C LYS A 345 0.89 8.38 -13.50
N ILE A 346 -0.05 8.66 -12.61
CA ILE A 346 -1.34 9.28 -12.95
C ILE A 346 -1.32 10.72 -12.46
N TYR A 347 -1.32 11.66 -13.38
CA TYR A 347 -1.41 13.09 -13.08
C TYR A 347 -2.86 13.53 -13.16
N THR A 348 -3.35 14.20 -12.12
CA THR A 348 -4.74 14.62 -11.99
C THR A 348 -4.89 16.13 -12.07
N THR A 349 -6.13 16.62 -12.06
CA THR A 349 -6.44 18.05 -12.05
C THR A 349 -6.60 18.62 -10.64
N ILE A 350 -6.50 17.78 -9.60
CA ILE A 350 -6.61 18.18 -8.20
C ILE A 350 -5.44 19.12 -7.83
N ASP A 351 -5.73 20.27 -7.25
CA ASP A 351 -4.75 21.15 -6.60
C ASP A 351 -4.60 20.69 -5.14
N SER A 352 -3.38 20.36 -4.72
CA SER A 352 -3.12 19.80 -3.39
C SER A 352 -3.52 20.73 -2.25
N ARG A 353 -3.36 22.05 -2.43
CA ARG A 353 -3.70 23.06 -1.43
C ARG A 353 -5.20 23.26 -1.33
N MET A 354 -5.90 23.33 -2.47
CA MET A 354 -7.37 23.42 -2.50
C MET A 354 -8.00 22.16 -1.90
N GLN A 355 -7.44 21.00 -2.18
CA GLN A 355 -7.89 19.74 -1.60
C GLN A 355 -7.75 19.74 -0.08
N ARG A 356 -6.60 20.15 0.44
CA ARG A 356 -6.37 20.27 1.89
C ARG A 356 -7.35 21.23 2.54
N TYR A 357 -7.55 22.42 1.99
CA TYR A 357 -8.51 23.38 2.52
C TYR A 357 -9.95 22.84 2.51
N ALA A 358 -10.32 22.09 1.46
CA ALA A 358 -11.63 21.47 1.38
C ALA A 358 -11.81 20.39 2.47
N GLU A 359 -10.81 19.55 2.70
CA GLU A 359 -10.84 18.52 3.74
C GLU A 359 -10.90 19.13 5.13
N GLU A 360 -10.08 20.15 5.40
CA GLU A 360 -10.07 20.89 6.68
C GLU A 360 -11.42 21.57 6.94
N ALA A 361 -11.97 22.27 5.94
CA ALA A 361 -13.27 22.94 6.06
C ALA A 361 -14.42 21.95 6.30
N VAL A 362 -14.39 20.81 5.62
CA VAL A 362 -15.37 19.73 5.84
C VAL A 362 -15.23 19.16 7.26
N GLN A 363 -14.02 18.92 7.73
CA GLN A 363 -13.78 18.38 9.06
C GLN A 363 -14.28 19.35 10.16
N GLU A 364 -13.94 20.62 10.05
CA GLU A 364 -14.34 21.65 11.01
C GLU A 364 -15.86 21.86 11.05
N HIS A 365 -16.45 22.11 9.87
CA HIS A 365 -17.87 22.39 9.76
C HIS A 365 -18.73 21.19 10.19
N MET A 366 -18.39 20.01 9.68
CA MET A 366 -19.14 18.79 10.01
C MET A 366 -18.97 18.38 11.46
N GLY A 367 -17.82 18.63 12.07
CA GLY A 367 -17.60 18.44 13.50
C GLY A 367 -18.54 19.31 14.35
N SER A 368 -18.67 20.59 14.00
CA SER A 368 -19.60 21.52 14.65
C SER A 368 -21.06 21.09 14.48
N LEU A 369 -21.46 20.80 13.24
CA LEU A 369 -22.81 20.39 12.89
C LEU A 369 -23.19 19.05 13.55
N GLN A 370 -22.26 18.12 13.64
CA GLN A 370 -22.47 16.82 14.31
C GLN A 370 -22.72 16.97 15.81
N ARG A 371 -21.97 17.86 16.48
CA ARG A 371 -22.20 18.16 17.90
C ARG A 371 -23.60 18.74 18.14
N GLN A 372 -24.06 19.63 17.24
CA GLN A 372 -25.42 20.15 17.28
C GLN A 372 -26.45 19.03 17.06
N PHE A 373 -26.26 18.20 16.03
CA PHE A 373 -27.17 17.10 15.73
C PHE A 373 -27.28 16.10 16.89
N PHE A 374 -26.19 15.74 17.54
CA PHE A 374 -26.24 14.87 18.73
C PHE A 374 -27.02 15.50 19.90
N ARG A 375 -26.91 16.82 20.09
CA ARG A 375 -27.72 17.52 21.12
C ARG A 375 -29.20 17.50 20.79
N GLU A 376 -29.57 17.79 19.55
CA GLU A 376 -30.97 17.83 19.11
C GLU A 376 -31.62 16.44 19.10
N LYS A 377 -30.84 15.39 18.82
CA LYS A 377 -31.35 14.01 18.78
C LYS A 377 -31.23 13.26 20.10
N ARG A 378 -30.72 13.90 21.15
CA ARG A 378 -30.58 13.32 22.47
C ARG A 378 -31.95 13.00 23.05
N GLY A 379 -32.19 11.71 23.38
CA GLY A 379 -33.48 11.25 23.93
C GLY A 379 -34.61 11.12 22.92
N VAL A 380 -34.38 11.41 21.65
CA VAL A 380 -35.37 11.20 20.59
C VAL A 380 -35.47 9.71 20.29
N ARG A 381 -36.66 9.14 20.44
CA ARG A 381 -36.95 7.73 20.17
C ARG A 381 -36.63 7.42 18.69
N ASN A 382 -36.00 6.29 18.46
CA ASN A 382 -35.66 5.79 17.12
C ASN A 382 -34.76 6.71 16.27
N ALA A 383 -34.04 7.69 16.87
CA ALA A 383 -33.05 8.47 16.16
C ALA A 383 -31.94 7.55 15.59
N PRO A 384 -31.36 7.90 14.44
CA PRO A 384 -31.57 9.07 13.58
C PRO A 384 -32.73 8.91 12.58
N TYR A 385 -33.51 7.85 12.65
CA TYR A 385 -34.51 7.47 11.65
C TYR A 385 -35.89 8.09 11.87
N THR A 386 -36.03 8.98 12.83
CA THR A 386 -37.26 9.75 13.09
C THR A 386 -37.18 11.12 12.43
N THR A 387 -38.21 11.46 11.68
CA THR A 387 -38.46 12.81 11.18
C THR A 387 -39.81 13.31 11.71
N ASN A 388 -40.04 14.62 11.66
CA ASN A 388 -41.36 15.20 12.04
C ASN A 388 -42.49 14.75 11.12
N ARG A 389 -42.19 14.04 10.03
CA ARG A 389 -43.18 13.59 9.01
C ARG A 389 -43.31 12.07 8.90
N ALA A 390 -42.36 11.32 9.41
CA ALA A 390 -42.37 9.86 9.32
C ALA A 390 -41.64 9.23 10.50
N GLU A 391 -42.30 8.39 11.25
CA GLU A 391 -41.68 7.53 12.24
C GLU A 391 -41.59 6.11 11.68
N LEU A 392 -40.42 5.49 11.80
CA LEU A 392 -40.30 4.06 11.57
C LEU A 392 -40.88 3.32 12.78
N SER A 393 -41.65 2.29 12.49
CA SER A 393 -42.04 1.35 13.54
C SER A 393 -40.82 0.62 14.12
N GLU A 394 -40.95 0.12 15.34
CA GLU A 394 -39.85 -0.65 15.97
C GLU A 394 -39.41 -1.86 15.13
N SER A 395 -40.37 -2.53 14.48
CA SER A 395 -40.09 -3.67 13.61
C SER A 395 -39.32 -3.27 12.35
N GLN A 396 -39.62 -2.12 11.77
CA GLN A 396 -38.90 -1.58 10.62
C GLN A 396 -37.47 -1.17 11.00
N LEU A 397 -37.30 -0.50 12.15
CA LEU A 397 -35.99 -0.13 12.68
C LEU A 397 -35.15 -1.38 12.97
N GLU A 398 -35.71 -2.39 13.62
CA GLU A 398 -35.03 -3.63 13.92
C GLU A 398 -34.58 -4.36 12.63
N SER A 399 -35.43 -4.36 11.61
CA SER A 399 -35.10 -4.93 10.31
C SER A 399 -33.94 -4.19 9.63
N LEU A 400 -33.88 -2.86 9.72
CA LEU A 400 -32.78 -2.05 9.21
C LEU A 400 -31.47 -2.33 9.96
N ILE A 401 -31.53 -2.43 11.28
CA ILE A 401 -30.37 -2.75 12.12
C ILE A 401 -29.86 -4.15 11.77
N LYS A 402 -30.72 -5.17 11.76
CA LYS A 402 -30.34 -6.55 11.37
C LYS A 402 -29.67 -6.61 10.00
N ARG A 403 -30.18 -5.86 9.02
CA ARG A 403 -29.57 -5.77 7.69
C ARG A 403 -28.18 -5.13 7.75
N SER A 404 -28.02 -4.06 8.52
CA SER A 404 -26.73 -3.39 8.72
C SER A 404 -25.70 -4.28 9.44
N LEU A 405 -26.13 -5.02 10.46
CA LEU A 405 -25.26 -5.98 11.18
C LEU A 405 -24.73 -7.07 10.25
N LYS A 406 -25.58 -7.61 9.38
CA LYS A 406 -25.18 -8.63 8.39
C LYS A 406 -24.14 -8.13 7.37
N GLN A 407 -24.04 -6.83 7.17
CA GLN A 407 -23.05 -6.21 6.28
C GLN A 407 -21.71 -5.99 6.93
N THR A 408 -21.57 -6.12 8.25
CA THR A 408 -20.31 -5.92 8.97
C THR A 408 -19.33 -7.06 8.74
N ASP A 409 -18.03 -6.75 8.79
CA ASP A 409 -16.97 -7.76 8.68
C ASP A 409 -17.03 -8.75 9.85
N ARG A 410 -17.36 -8.28 11.05
CA ARG A 410 -17.57 -9.17 12.22
C ARG A 410 -18.58 -10.26 11.91
N TYR A 411 -19.74 -9.93 11.34
CA TYR A 411 -20.75 -10.91 10.94
C TYR A 411 -20.21 -11.90 9.91
N ARG A 412 -19.55 -11.41 8.87
CA ARG A 412 -18.98 -12.25 7.80
C ARG A 412 -17.92 -13.20 8.33
N ILE A 413 -17.02 -12.71 9.19
CA ILE A 413 -15.96 -13.53 9.81
C ILE A 413 -16.57 -14.63 10.68
N MET A 414 -17.54 -14.30 11.54
CA MET A 414 -18.19 -15.27 12.41
C MET A 414 -18.98 -16.32 11.60
N LYS A 415 -19.69 -15.90 10.55
CA LYS A 415 -20.38 -16.85 9.65
C LYS A 415 -19.41 -17.78 8.93
N LYS A 416 -18.28 -17.25 8.43
CA LYS A 416 -17.23 -18.05 7.79
C LYS A 416 -16.58 -19.03 8.77
N ALA A 417 -16.49 -18.69 10.05
CA ALA A 417 -15.99 -19.54 11.11
C ALA A 417 -17.01 -20.61 11.58
N GLY A 418 -18.24 -20.61 11.02
CA GLY A 418 -19.25 -21.62 11.31
C GLY A 418 -20.14 -21.33 12.53
N HIS A 419 -20.10 -20.10 13.10
CA HIS A 419 -20.96 -19.76 14.23
C HIS A 419 -22.44 -19.71 13.84
N SER A 420 -23.30 -20.18 14.76
CA SER A 420 -24.76 -20.11 14.63
C SER A 420 -25.27 -18.68 14.71
N ASP A 421 -26.48 -18.41 14.19
CA ASP A 421 -27.11 -17.08 14.28
C ASP A 421 -27.32 -16.63 15.74
N ALA A 422 -27.63 -17.54 16.64
CA ALA A 422 -27.78 -17.25 18.06
C ALA A 422 -26.47 -16.85 18.75
N GLU A 423 -25.36 -17.47 18.38
CA GLU A 423 -24.03 -17.09 18.90
C GLU A 423 -23.59 -15.72 18.35
N ILE A 424 -23.85 -15.45 17.07
CA ILE A 424 -23.57 -14.16 16.44
C ILE A 424 -24.41 -13.07 17.13
N GLU A 425 -25.71 -13.30 17.36
CA GLU A 425 -26.59 -12.34 18.03
C GLU A 425 -26.12 -12.04 19.46
N ARG A 426 -25.71 -13.06 20.22
CA ARG A 426 -25.09 -12.85 21.54
C ARG A 426 -23.83 -12.01 21.47
N ALA A 427 -22.93 -12.31 20.55
CA ALA A 427 -21.68 -11.57 20.36
C ALA A 427 -21.92 -10.09 19.96
N PHE A 428 -22.99 -9.81 19.23
CA PHE A 428 -23.35 -8.44 18.86
C PHE A 428 -24.00 -7.65 20.00
N ASN A 429 -24.56 -8.34 20.99
CA ASN A 429 -25.17 -7.73 22.18
C ASN A 429 -24.27 -7.76 23.44
N THR A 430 -23.06 -8.29 23.33
CA THR A 430 -22.07 -8.30 24.41
C THR A 430 -21.14 -7.08 24.28
N PRO A 431 -21.01 -6.24 25.33
CA PRO A 431 -20.10 -5.12 25.32
C PRO A 431 -18.64 -5.58 25.13
N VAL A 432 -17.90 -4.86 24.30
CA VAL A 432 -16.47 -5.09 24.03
C VAL A 432 -15.75 -3.75 23.92
N GLU A 433 -14.48 -3.75 24.28
CA GLU A 433 -13.61 -2.61 24.02
C GLU A 433 -13.48 -2.40 22.51
N MET A 434 -13.67 -1.18 22.06
CA MET A 434 -13.55 -0.82 20.66
C MET A 434 -13.15 0.64 20.48
N ARG A 435 -12.58 0.91 19.34
CA ARG A 435 -12.23 2.25 18.90
C ARG A 435 -13.27 2.73 17.88
N VAL A 436 -13.89 3.86 18.13
CA VAL A 436 -14.92 4.43 17.27
C VAL A 436 -14.49 5.79 16.71
N PHE A 437 -15.05 6.14 15.57
CA PHE A 437 -14.81 7.42 14.93
C PHE A 437 -15.45 8.57 15.71
N SER A 438 -14.74 9.71 15.80
CA SER A 438 -15.27 11.00 16.20
C SER A 438 -14.59 12.08 15.34
N TYR A 439 -15.22 13.25 15.18
CA TYR A 439 -14.57 14.39 14.51
C TYR A 439 -13.39 14.96 15.30
N ASP A 440 -13.37 14.71 16.60
CA ASP A 440 -12.28 15.12 17.50
C ASP A 440 -11.17 14.05 17.62
N GLY A 441 -11.16 13.06 16.70
CA GLY A 441 -10.26 11.93 16.70
C GLY A 441 -10.95 10.60 17.03
N THR A 442 -10.19 9.52 17.16
CA THR A 442 -10.73 8.21 17.55
C THR A 442 -10.92 8.13 19.06
N VAL A 443 -12.05 7.56 19.49
CA VAL A 443 -12.39 7.40 20.91
C VAL A 443 -12.37 5.91 21.27
N ASP A 444 -11.61 5.55 22.29
CA ASP A 444 -11.65 4.22 22.91
C ASP A 444 -12.84 4.15 23.87
N THR A 445 -13.70 3.16 23.70
CA THR A 445 -14.93 3.02 24.45
C THR A 445 -15.34 1.55 24.59
N VAL A 446 -16.23 1.29 25.54
CA VAL A 446 -16.86 -0.03 25.74
C VAL A 446 -18.31 0.07 25.32
N MET A 447 -18.69 -0.60 24.24
CA MET A 447 -20.08 -0.67 23.79
C MET A 447 -20.35 -2.00 23.08
N THR A 448 -21.63 -2.31 22.84
CA THR A 448 -21.95 -3.49 22.05
C THR A 448 -21.66 -3.24 20.56
N PRO A 449 -21.27 -4.25 19.78
CA PRO A 449 -21.14 -4.12 18.32
C PRO A 449 -22.43 -3.61 17.65
N ARG A 450 -23.61 -3.93 18.21
CA ARG A 450 -24.90 -3.40 17.77
C ARG A 450 -24.97 -1.87 17.97
N ASP A 451 -24.60 -1.39 19.16
CA ASP A 451 -24.62 0.04 19.46
C ASP A 451 -23.60 0.81 18.64
N SER A 452 -22.45 0.20 18.32
CA SER A 452 -21.45 0.81 17.44
C SER A 452 -21.99 1.04 16.03
N VAL A 453 -22.80 0.13 15.49
CA VAL A 453 -23.45 0.31 14.19
C VAL A 453 -24.47 1.45 14.25
N LEU A 454 -25.26 1.53 15.32
CA LEU A 454 -26.19 2.65 15.54
C LEU A 454 -25.46 3.98 15.69
N TYR A 455 -24.38 4.01 16.45
CA TYR A 455 -23.54 5.18 16.63
C TYR A 455 -23.03 5.72 15.28
N ILE A 456 -22.47 4.85 14.42
CA ILE A 456 -22.00 5.22 13.09
C ILE A 456 -23.14 5.74 12.18
N LYS A 457 -24.37 5.24 12.34
CA LYS A 457 -25.52 5.72 11.57
C LYS A 457 -25.99 7.11 11.97
N HIS A 458 -25.62 7.62 13.13
CA HIS A 458 -25.91 8.98 13.55
C HIS A 458 -25.00 10.04 12.91
N PHE A 459 -23.91 9.64 12.24
CA PHE A 459 -23.03 10.61 11.59
C PHE A 459 -23.64 11.18 10.32
N LEU A 460 -23.66 12.50 10.26
CA LEU A 460 -24.07 13.25 9.08
C LEU A 460 -23.10 12.99 7.91
N ARG A 461 -23.62 13.04 6.72
CA ARG A 461 -22.86 12.83 5.49
C ARG A 461 -22.79 14.13 4.69
N THR A 462 -21.66 14.36 4.05
CA THR A 462 -21.45 15.50 3.17
C THR A 462 -20.68 15.09 1.93
N GLY A 463 -20.83 15.84 0.86
CA GLY A 463 -19.98 15.81 -0.32
C GLY A 463 -19.63 17.25 -0.69
N PHE A 464 -18.38 17.49 -1.04
CA PHE A 464 -17.91 18.79 -1.53
C PHE A 464 -17.04 18.59 -2.77
N MET A 465 -17.26 19.40 -3.80
CA MET A 465 -16.44 19.42 -5.01
C MET A 465 -16.23 20.86 -5.47
N SER A 466 -15.01 21.20 -5.82
CA SER A 466 -14.66 22.46 -6.47
C SER A 466 -14.19 22.19 -7.89
N MET A 467 -14.73 22.95 -8.84
CA MET A 467 -14.46 22.79 -10.26
C MET A 467 -14.14 24.15 -10.89
N ASP A 468 -13.19 24.16 -11.80
CA ASP A 468 -12.90 25.33 -12.63
C ASP A 468 -14.05 25.52 -13.65
N PRO A 469 -14.73 26.67 -13.68
CA PRO A 469 -15.90 26.87 -14.52
C PRO A 469 -15.58 26.95 -16.03
N VAL A 470 -14.34 27.23 -16.40
CA VAL A 470 -13.91 27.37 -17.80
C VAL A 470 -13.48 26.03 -18.38
N THR A 471 -12.67 25.28 -17.64
CA THR A 471 -12.09 24.02 -18.11
C THR A 471 -12.88 22.80 -17.70
N GLY A 472 -13.75 22.91 -16.68
CA GLY A 472 -14.42 21.76 -16.07
C GLY A 472 -13.51 20.90 -15.19
N TYR A 473 -12.28 21.32 -14.95
CA TYR A 473 -11.32 20.55 -14.16
C TYR A 473 -11.68 20.55 -12.68
N VAL A 474 -11.79 19.36 -12.10
CA VAL A 474 -11.99 19.19 -10.65
C VAL A 474 -10.72 19.56 -9.90
N LYS A 475 -10.82 20.56 -9.02
CA LYS A 475 -9.69 21.10 -8.23
C LYS A 475 -9.64 20.56 -6.82
N ALA A 476 -10.80 20.24 -6.22
CA ALA A 476 -10.90 19.61 -4.92
C ALA A 476 -12.10 18.67 -4.89
N TYR A 477 -11.98 17.56 -4.15
CA TYR A 477 -13.02 16.52 -4.10
C TYR A 477 -13.03 15.83 -2.73
N VAL A 478 -14.13 16.00 -1.98
CA VAL A 478 -14.35 15.40 -0.67
C VAL A 478 -15.66 14.65 -0.68
N GLY A 479 -15.63 13.33 -0.86
CA GLY A 479 -16.83 12.50 -0.97
C GLY A 479 -17.50 12.14 0.37
N GLY A 480 -16.90 12.51 1.49
CA GLY A 480 -17.43 12.25 2.83
C GLY A 480 -16.49 12.68 3.94
N PRO A 481 -16.92 12.55 5.20
CA PRO A 481 -16.17 13.07 6.33
C PRO A 481 -14.88 12.28 6.66
N ASN A 482 -14.84 11.01 6.36
CA ASN A 482 -13.69 10.15 6.64
C ASN A 482 -13.79 8.84 5.84
N PHE A 483 -12.89 8.61 4.92
CA PHE A 483 -12.97 7.48 4.00
C PHE A 483 -12.80 6.11 4.68
N SER A 484 -11.99 6.02 5.73
CA SER A 484 -11.78 4.76 6.45
C SER A 484 -13.05 4.25 7.14
N ASN A 485 -13.91 5.16 7.60
CA ASN A 485 -15.16 4.83 8.27
C ASN A 485 -16.40 4.94 7.37
N PHE A 486 -16.34 5.79 6.31
CA PHE A 486 -17.48 6.17 5.49
C PHE A 486 -17.11 6.15 4.00
N GLN A 487 -17.06 4.97 3.42
CA GLN A 487 -16.61 4.78 2.02
C GLN A 487 -17.63 5.19 0.96
N TYR A 488 -18.91 5.42 1.35
CA TYR A 488 -19.93 5.84 0.39
C TYR A 488 -19.70 7.29 -0.03
N ASP A 489 -19.43 7.47 -1.32
CA ASP A 489 -19.13 8.76 -1.91
C ASP A 489 -20.41 9.58 -2.13
N MET A 490 -20.49 10.72 -1.44
CA MET A 490 -21.64 11.61 -1.53
C MET A 490 -21.60 12.53 -2.76
N VAL A 491 -20.45 12.66 -3.42
CA VAL A 491 -20.29 13.46 -4.64
C VAL A 491 -20.72 12.66 -5.86
N SER A 492 -20.14 11.48 -6.09
CA SER A 492 -20.44 10.68 -7.28
C SER A 492 -21.66 9.77 -7.14
N SER A 493 -21.92 9.26 -5.95
CA SER A 493 -22.95 8.25 -5.71
C SER A 493 -24.14 8.74 -4.88
N GLY A 494 -23.99 9.88 -4.18
CA GLY A 494 -25.02 10.44 -3.31
C GLY A 494 -26.20 10.99 -4.08
N ARG A 495 -27.37 10.38 -3.95
CA ARG A 495 -28.61 10.88 -4.55
C ARG A 495 -29.45 11.59 -3.48
N ARG A 496 -29.80 12.85 -3.73
CA ARG A 496 -30.59 13.69 -2.83
C ARG A 496 -31.66 14.46 -3.60
N GLN A 497 -32.71 14.86 -2.92
CA GLN A 497 -33.70 15.76 -3.49
C GLN A 497 -33.03 17.12 -3.73
N ILE A 498 -33.08 17.59 -4.96
CA ILE A 498 -32.40 18.80 -5.40
C ILE A 498 -32.96 20.05 -4.73
N GLY A 499 -34.28 20.11 -4.55
CA GLY A 499 -34.95 21.28 -4.01
C GLY A 499 -34.69 22.55 -4.84
N SER A 500 -34.47 23.66 -4.17
CA SER A 500 -34.22 24.97 -4.82
C SER A 500 -32.89 25.07 -5.56
N THR A 501 -31.99 24.13 -5.41
CA THR A 501 -30.70 24.13 -6.14
C THR A 501 -30.87 23.84 -7.64
N ILE A 502 -32.08 23.39 -8.08
CA ILE A 502 -32.40 23.24 -9.49
C ILE A 502 -32.65 24.60 -10.19
N LYS A 503 -32.96 25.67 -9.44
CA LYS A 503 -33.37 26.96 -10.01
C LYS A 503 -32.35 27.56 -11.00
N PRO A 504 -31.04 27.56 -10.76
CA PRO A 504 -30.08 28.06 -11.73
C PRO A 504 -30.20 27.35 -13.08
N PHE A 505 -30.34 26.03 -13.08
CA PHE A 505 -30.52 25.25 -14.31
C PHE A 505 -31.86 25.56 -15.00
N LEU A 506 -32.92 25.66 -14.21
CA LEU A 506 -34.25 25.99 -14.72
C LEU A 506 -34.29 27.38 -15.37
N TYR A 507 -33.68 28.38 -14.71
CA TYR A 507 -33.63 29.74 -15.24
C TYR A 507 -32.72 29.83 -16.48
N THR A 508 -31.57 29.13 -16.49
CA THR A 508 -30.72 29.05 -17.69
C THR A 508 -31.52 28.47 -18.88
N TYR A 509 -32.21 27.36 -18.68
CA TYR A 509 -33.06 26.78 -19.73
C TYR A 509 -34.17 27.72 -20.18
N ALA A 510 -34.85 28.40 -19.23
CA ALA A 510 -35.86 29.38 -19.57
C ALA A 510 -35.30 30.53 -20.44
N MET A 511 -34.09 31.02 -20.14
CA MET A 511 -33.41 32.03 -20.93
C MET A 511 -33.05 31.52 -22.35
N GLU A 512 -32.64 30.26 -22.48
CA GLU A 512 -32.41 29.62 -23.79
C GLU A 512 -33.70 29.51 -24.61
N GLU A 513 -34.86 29.33 -23.97
CA GLU A 513 -36.19 29.32 -24.60
C GLU A 513 -36.73 30.73 -24.87
N GLY A 514 -35.94 31.80 -24.61
CA GLY A 514 -36.27 33.17 -24.92
C GLY A 514 -36.91 33.98 -23.78
N PHE A 515 -37.01 33.42 -22.57
CA PHE A 515 -37.47 34.17 -21.41
C PHE A 515 -36.34 35.12 -20.91
N THR A 516 -36.77 36.23 -20.35
CA THR A 516 -35.86 37.25 -19.78
C THR A 516 -36.06 37.38 -18.27
N PRO A 517 -35.12 37.95 -17.54
CA PRO A 517 -35.32 38.24 -16.11
C PRO A 517 -36.44 39.23 -15.79
N CYS A 518 -36.95 39.90 -16.83
CA CYS A 518 -38.04 40.88 -16.72
C CYS A 518 -39.44 40.28 -17.02
N ASP A 519 -39.51 39.00 -17.40
CA ASP A 519 -40.79 38.34 -17.64
C ASP A 519 -41.51 38.09 -16.33
N GLU A 520 -42.77 38.51 -16.29
CA GLU A 520 -43.62 38.39 -15.11
C GLU A 520 -44.66 37.27 -15.30
N PHE A 521 -44.91 36.50 -14.25
CA PHE A 521 -45.94 35.46 -14.20
C PHE A 521 -46.91 35.76 -13.07
N LEU A 522 -48.18 35.51 -13.31
CA LEU A 522 -49.19 35.59 -12.27
C LEU A 522 -48.91 34.55 -11.19
N ASN A 523 -48.95 34.97 -9.91
CA ASN A 523 -48.77 34.07 -8.77
C ASN A 523 -50.07 33.28 -8.52
N GLU A 524 -50.46 32.51 -9.53
CA GLU A 524 -51.60 31.60 -9.46
C GLU A 524 -51.13 30.17 -9.30
N GLN A 525 -51.98 29.34 -8.69
CA GLN A 525 -51.69 27.93 -8.53
C GLN A 525 -51.83 27.22 -9.87
N PRO A 526 -50.76 26.69 -10.47
CA PRO A 526 -50.87 26.04 -11.78
C PRO A 526 -51.68 24.75 -11.67
N THR A 527 -52.61 24.55 -12.55
CA THR A 527 -53.31 23.29 -12.75
C THR A 527 -52.49 22.42 -13.68
N ILE A 528 -51.90 21.36 -13.15
CA ILE A 528 -51.15 20.39 -13.96
C ILE A 528 -52.09 19.23 -14.30
N ASN A 529 -52.31 18.99 -15.58
CA ASN A 529 -52.99 17.79 -16.05
C ASN A 529 -51.95 16.68 -16.23
N ASP A 530 -52.22 15.48 -15.71
CA ASP A 530 -51.42 14.31 -16.04
C ASP A 530 -51.63 13.85 -17.48
N GLU A 531 -50.84 12.93 -17.97
CA GLU A 531 -50.95 12.37 -19.33
C GLU A 531 -52.32 11.74 -19.62
N ASN A 532 -53.14 11.50 -18.61
CA ASN A 532 -54.50 10.95 -18.68
C ASN A 532 -55.56 12.02 -18.47
N GLY A 533 -55.20 13.32 -18.48
CA GLY A 533 -56.11 14.44 -18.35
C GLY A 533 -56.71 14.64 -16.94
N ARG A 534 -56.17 14.00 -15.91
CA ARG A 534 -56.64 14.19 -14.54
C ARG A 534 -56.02 15.43 -13.92
N ARG A 535 -56.87 16.33 -13.40
CA ARG A 535 -56.42 17.53 -12.68
C ARG A 535 -55.81 17.14 -11.32
N GLY A 536 -54.50 17.30 -11.19
CA GLY A 536 -53.79 17.15 -9.93
C GLY A 536 -53.60 18.51 -9.22
N LEU A 537 -54.29 18.74 -8.11
CA LEU A 537 -53.97 19.83 -7.19
C LEU A 537 -52.84 19.35 -6.30
N ARG A 538 -51.62 19.83 -6.46
CA ARG A 538 -50.62 19.76 -5.42
C ARG A 538 -50.78 20.97 -4.51
N GLU A 539 -51.30 20.74 -3.28
CA GLU A 539 -51.23 21.74 -2.20
C GLU A 539 -49.75 22.06 -1.95
N THR A 540 -49.25 23.16 -2.50
CA THR A 540 -48.06 23.82 -2.01
C THR A 540 -48.45 24.56 -0.74
N GLN A 541 -48.06 24.05 0.44
CA GLN A 541 -48.15 24.86 1.69
C GLN A 541 -47.44 26.19 1.41
N ALA A 542 -48.20 27.28 1.50
CA ALA A 542 -47.68 28.62 1.44
C ALA A 542 -46.58 28.76 2.49
N VAL A 543 -45.35 28.99 2.02
CA VAL A 543 -44.25 29.46 2.90
C VAL A 543 -44.65 30.89 3.28
N ARG A 544 -45.19 31.06 4.49
CA ARG A 544 -45.35 32.37 5.10
C ARG A 544 -43.93 32.92 5.26
N GLY A 545 -43.69 34.14 4.77
CA GLY A 545 -42.48 34.89 4.68
C GLY A 545 -41.69 35.11 5.95
#